data_c33a269f1695653ac3662005e1699367
#
_entry.id   c33a269f1695653ac3662005e1699367
#
_cell.length_a   1.000
_cell.length_b   1.000
_cell.length_c   1.000
_cell.angle_alpha   90.00
_cell.angle_beta   90.00
_cell.angle_gamma   90.00
#
_symmetry.space_group_name_H-M   'P 1'
#
loop_
_entity.id
_entity.type
_entity.pdbx_description
1 polymer ?
#
loop_
_entity_poly.entity_id
_entity_poly.type
_entity_poly.pdbx_seq_one_letter_code
_entity_poly.pdbx_strand_id
1 'polypeptide(L)'
;MKGKAVDNKTIKTSTCEPLTIDQETQKAYYPCGLIANSLFNDTIHSPVQVGSVDGNTTYPMTNKGIAWESDKEIIKTSEYKPWEVVPPPNWREKYPDGYTEKNFPDLGQNEEYMVWMRTAALPAFSKLSRRNDVTPMASGHYQLSIEDRMFEHLPPPKCITS
;
A
#
# COMPACT_ATOMS: atom_id res chain seq x y z
N MET A 1 19.46 -3.55 9.17
CA MET A 1 20.15 -4.02 7.93
C MET A 1 19.26 -3.67 6.75
N LYS A 2 19.79 -3.33 5.57
CA LYS A 2 19.01 -3.12 4.35
C LYS A 2 18.61 -4.45 3.73
N GLY A 3 17.47 -4.49 3.04
CA GLY A 3 17.04 -5.65 2.26
C GLY A 3 17.94 -5.79 1.03
N LYS A 4 18.51 -6.98 0.82
CA LYS A 4 19.46 -7.24 -0.26
C LYS A 4 18.79 -7.17 -1.62
N ALA A 5 19.41 -6.49 -2.58
CA ALA A 5 19.00 -6.54 -3.97
C ALA A 5 19.22 -7.95 -4.54
N VAL A 6 18.29 -8.43 -5.35
CA VAL A 6 18.29 -9.78 -5.93
C VAL A 6 18.40 -9.66 -7.44
N ASP A 7 19.17 -10.53 -8.07
CA ASP A 7 19.34 -10.55 -9.51
C ASP A 7 18.08 -11.05 -10.24
N ASN A 8 17.93 -10.68 -11.51
CA ASN A 8 16.77 -11.02 -12.32
C ASN A 8 16.54 -12.53 -12.46
N LYS A 9 17.60 -13.35 -12.41
CA LYS A 9 17.48 -14.80 -12.50
C LYS A 9 16.82 -15.38 -11.25
N THR A 10 17.23 -14.92 -10.09
CA THR A 10 16.67 -15.34 -8.80
C THR A 10 15.23 -14.86 -8.63
N ILE A 11 14.89 -13.64 -9.10
CA ILE A 11 13.52 -13.12 -9.06
C ILE A 11 12.58 -13.96 -9.93
N LYS A 12 12.99 -14.37 -11.13
CA LYS A 12 12.19 -15.23 -12.03
C LYS A 12 11.82 -16.57 -11.44
N THR A 13 12.59 -17.08 -10.48
CA THR A 13 12.33 -18.36 -9.80
C THR A 13 11.75 -18.18 -8.40
N SER A 14 11.40 -16.95 -8.02
CA SER A 14 10.88 -16.61 -6.69
C SER A 14 9.37 -16.77 -6.60
N THR A 15 8.83 -16.66 -5.38
CA THR A 15 7.39 -16.62 -5.10
C THR A 15 6.70 -15.33 -5.59
N CYS A 16 7.42 -14.45 -6.28
CA CYS A 16 6.88 -13.20 -6.84
C CYS A 16 6.10 -13.38 -8.15
N GLU A 17 6.10 -14.60 -8.74
CA GLU A 17 5.33 -14.82 -9.97
C GLU A 17 3.83 -14.52 -9.79
N PRO A 18 3.14 -14.01 -10.84
CA PRO A 18 3.65 -13.67 -12.19
C PRO A 18 4.28 -12.27 -12.32
N LEU A 19 4.26 -11.44 -11.28
CA LEU A 19 4.78 -10.06 -11.32
C LEU A 19 6.23 -10.01 -10.82
N THR A 20 7.12 -10.55 -11.61
CA THR A 20 8.57 -10.60 -11.32
C THR A 20 9.36 -9.54 -12.09
N ILE A 21 9.24 -9.53 -13.42
CA ILE A 21 9.99 -8.68 -14.34
C ILE A 21 9.03 -8.05 -15.33
N ASP A 22 9.19 -6.77 -15.56
CA ASP A 22 8.50 -6.02 -16.59
C ASP A 22 9.03 -6.44 -17.98
N GLN A 23 8.13 -6.79 -18.89
CA GLN A 23 8.51 -7.34 -20.18
C GLN A 23 9.05 -6.29 -21.15
N GLU A 24 8.64 -5.04 -20.99
CA GLU A 24 9.08 -3.94 -21.83
C GLU A 24 10.48 -3.45 -21.46
N THR A 25 10.69 -3.21 -20.16
CA THR A 25 11.95 -2.63 -19.67
C THR A 25 12.99 -3.66 -19.24
N GLN A 26 12.59 -4.94 -19.12
CA GLN A 26 13.41 -6.04 -18.59
C GLN A 26 13.94 -5.79 -17.16
N LYS A 27 13.30 -4.88 -16.42
CA LYS A 27 13.61 -4.57 -15.02
C LYS A 27 12.68 -5.32 -14.09
N ALA A 28 13.16 -5.60 -12.87
CA ALA A 28 12.35 -6.22 -11.83
C ALA A 28 11.26 -5.27 -11.33
N TYR A 29 10.07 -5.80 -11.05
CA TYR A 29 9.07 -5.05 -10.28
C TYR A 29 9.50 -4.89 -8.82
N TYR A 30 9.34 -3.70 -8.28
CA TYR A 30 9.57 -3.41 -6.88
C TYR A 30 8.41 -2.59 -6.31
N PRO A 31 7.70 -3.10 -5.28
CA PRO A 31 7.77 -4.48 -4.77
C PRO A 31 7.23 -5.48 -5.78
N CYS A 32 7.70 -6.74 -5.72
CA CYS A 32 7.27 -7.79 -6.62
C CYS A 32 6.09 -8.61 -6.08
N GLY A 33 5.36 -9.24 -6.98
CA GLY A 33 4.28 -10.18 -6.67
C GLY A 33 2.88 -9.56 -6.58
N LEU A 34 1.87 -10.43 -6.67
CA LEU A 34 0.47 -10.02 -6.74
C LEU A 34 -0.03 -9.34 -5.46
N ILE A 35 0.40 -9.82 -4.29
CA ILE A 35 -0.04 -9.24 -3.01
C ILE A 35 0.47 -7.81 -2.87
N ALA A 36 1.73 -7.56 -3.22
CA ALA A 36 2.30 -6.22 -3.19
C ALA A 36 1.63 -5.29 -4.23
N ASN A 37 1.35 -5.80 -5.42
CA ASN A 37 0.65 -5.07 -6.47
C ASN A 37 -0.80 -4.71 -6.09
N SER A 38 -1.45 -5.51 -5.24
CA SER A 38 -2.84 -5.29 -4.81
C SER A 38 -2.97 -4.35 -3.61
N LEU A 39 -1.89 -3.74 -3.14
CA LEU A 39 -1.98 -2.71 -2.09
C LEU A 39 -2.85 -1.55 -2.60
N PHE A 40 -3.84 -1.18 -1.80
CA PHE A 40 -4.72 -0.07 -2.12
C PHE A 40 -3.95 1.24 -2.23
N ASN A 41 -4.28 2.02 -3.24
CA ASN A 41 -3.83 3.40 -3.39
C ASN A 41 -4.85 4.41 -2.85
N ASP A 42 -5.91 3.92 -2.19
CA ASP A 42 -6.94 4.73 -1.57
C ASP A 42 -6.39 5.59 -0.44
N THR A 43 -6.95 6.78 -0.31
CA THR A 43 -6.62 7.69 0.78
C THR A 43 -7.74 7.70 1.81
N ILE A 44 -7.45 7.20 3.02
CA ILE A 44 -8.39 7.22 4.14
C ILE A 44 -8.07 8.45 4.99
N HIS A 45 -9.01 9.39 5.08
CA HIS A 45 -8.87 10.59 5.90
C HIS A 45 -9.22 10.32 7.37
N SER A 46 -8.75 11.17 8.27
CA SER A 46 -9.16 11.12 9.67
C SER A 46 -10.66 11.46 9.80
N PRO A 47 -11.43 10.76 10.64
CA PRO A 47 -12.84 11.03 10.83
C PRO A 47 -13.09 12.45 11.33
N VAL A 48 -14.14 13.09 10.84
CA VAL A 48 -14.57 14.43 11.25
C VAL A 48 -15.89 14.31 12.00
N GLN A 49 -15.91 14.79 13.24
CA GLN A 49 -17.15 14.89 14.02
C GLN A 49 -18.03 15.98 13.41
N VAL A 50 -19.28 15.64 13.09
CA VAL A 50 -20.25 16.55 12.49
C VAL A 50 -21.34 16.91 13.48
N GLY A 51 -21.83 18.15 13.43
CA GLY A 51 -22.92 18.63 14.28
C GLY A 51 -22.55 18.86 15.75
N SER A 52 -21.27 19.02 16.07
CA SER A 52 -20.84 19.44 17.41
C SER A 52 -21.07 20.96 17.61
N VAL A 53 -21.20 21.36 18.86
CA VAL A 53 -21.41 22.78 19.23
C VAL A 53 -20.21 23.64 18.83
N ASP A 54 -19.03 23.08 18.85
CA ASP A 54 -17.76 23.76 18.55
C ASP A 54 -17.38 23.70 17.05
N GLY A 55 -18.32 23.25 16.18
CA GLY A 55 -18.05 23.03 14.77
C GLY A 55 -17.50 21.64 14.46
N ASN A 56 -17.08 21.43 13.21
CA ASN A 56 -16.55 20.16 12.76
C ASN A 56 -15.13 19.95 13.30
N THR A 57 -14.96 18.94 14.15
CA THR A 57 -13.67 18.61 14.77
C THR A 57 -13.11 17.32 14.18
N THR A 58 -11.88 17.37 13.70
CA THR A 58 -11.18 16.18 13.18
C THR A 58 -10.65 15.33 14.34
N TYR A 59 -11.01 14.04 14.36
CA TYR A 59 -10.41 13.07 15.26
C TYR A 59 -9.09 12.55 14.64
N PRO A 60 -7.93 12.93 15.19
CA PRO A 60 -6.67 12.63 14.56
C PRO A 60 -6.36 11.13 14.61
N MET A 61 -6.02 10.54 13.47
CA MET A 61 -5.57 9.15 13.36
C MET A 61 -4.23 9.07 12.64
N THR A 62 -3.43 8.09 13.01
CA THR A 62 -2.11 7.87 12.45
C THR A 62 -2.00 6.46 11.83
N ASN A 63 -1.17 6.34 10.80
CA ASN A 63 -0.74 5.06 10.22
C ASN A 63 0.59 4.56 10.81
N LYS A 64 1.06 5.18 11.90
CA LYS A 64 2.26 4.75 12.62
C LYS A 64 1.89 3.90 13.84
N GLY A 65 2.74 2.94 14.15
CA GLY A 65 2.52 1.99 15.25
C GLY A 65 1.47 0.91 14.94
N ILE A 66 1.09 0.72 13.66
CA ILE A 66 0.12 -0.30 13.23
C ILE A 66 0.78 -1.63 12.85
N ALA A 67 2.04 -1.62 12.45
CA ALA A 67 2.78 -2.83 12.12
C ALA A 67 3.34 -3.51 13.38
N TRP A 68 3.46 -4.82 13.33
CA TRP A 68 4.13 -5.58 14.37
C TRP A 68 5.66 -5.45 14.26
N GLU A 69 6.36 -5.60 15.37
CA GLU A 69 7.83 -5.56 15.35
C GLU A 69 8.41 -6.67 14.47
N SER A 70 7.78 -7.86 14.45
CA SER A 70 8.16 -8.95 13.55
C SER A 70 8.09 -8.57 12.07
N ASP A 71 7.10 -7.77 11.66
CA ASP A 71 6.99 -7.32 10.26
C ASP A 71 8.12 -6.36 9.92
N LYS A 72 8.49 -5.47 10.85
CA LYS A 72 9.62 -4.55 10.71
C LYS A 72 10.97 -5.26 10.67
N GLU A 73 11.06 -6.43 11.30
CA GLU A 73 12.26 -7.28 11.20
C GLU A 73 12.41 -7.96 9.84
N ILE A 74 11.30 -8.30 9.20
CA ILE A 74 11.26 -8.99 7.91
C ILE A 74 11.37 -8.00 6.75
N ILE A 75 10.55 -6.95 6.76
CA ILE A 75 10.49 -5.96 5.68
C ILE A 75 11.47 -4.83 5.99
N LYS A 76 12.56 -4.79 5.25
CA LYS A 76 13.64 -3.81 5.42
C LYS A 76 13.69 -2.83 4.25
N THR A 77 14.32 -1.69 4.47
CA THR A 77 14.71 -0.77 3.40
C THR A 77 15.52 -1.50 2.35
N SER A 78 15.16 -1.32 1.08
CA SER A 78 15.81 -1.99 -0.05
C SER A 78 17.19 -1.41 -0.37
N GLU A 79 18.05 -2.24 -0.95
CA GLU A 79 19.33 -1.82 -1.57
C GLU A 79 19.20 -1.46 -3.05
N TYR A 80 18.03 -1.74 -3.67
CA TYR A 80 17.78 -1.36 -5.06
C TYR A 80 17.91 0.14 -5.26
N LYS A 81 18.40 0.51 -6.43
CA LYS A 81 18.41 1.89 -6.90
C LYS A 81 17.13 2.16 -7.71
N PRO A 82 16.61 3.39 -7.70
CA PRO A 82 15.39 3.74 -8.43
C PRO A 82 15.37 3.34 -9.90
N TRP A 83 16.51 3.43 -10.57
CA TRP A 83 16.67 3.11 -12.00
C TRP A 83 16.82 1.60 -12.31
N GLU A 84 17.03 0.76 -11.29
CA GLU A 84 17.20 -0.70 -11.45
C GLU A 84 15.87 -1.45 -11.50
N VAL A 85 14.81 -0.84 -10.98
CA VAL A 85 13.50 -1.45 -10.80
C VAL A 85 12.39 -0.56 -11.34
N VAL A 86 11.21 -1.15 -11.50
CA VAL A 86 10.01 -0.43 -11.96
C VAL A 86 8.84 -0.67 -11.01
N PRO A 87 7.90 0.28 -10.91
CA PRO A 87 6.68 0.07 -10.12
C PRO A 87 5.82 -1.04 -10.73
N PRO A 88 5.19 -1.89 -9.90
CA PRO A 88 4.22 -2.86 -10.40
C PRO A 88 2.99 -2.16 -11.01
N PRO A 89 2.20 -2.86 -11.84
CA PRO A 89 1.16 -2.23 -12.66
C PRO A 89 0.21 -1.30 -11.91
N ASN A 90 -0.32 -1.71 -10.75
CA ASN A 90 -1.27 -0.87 -9.98
C ASN A 90 -0.60 0.32 -9.27
N TRP A 91 0.72 0.32 -9.17
CA TRP A 91 1.46 1.43 -8.58
C TRP A 91 1.86 2.50 -9.60
N ARG A 92 1.69 2.22 -10.91
CA ARG A 92 2.05 3.16 -11.98
C ARG A 92 1.24 4.46 -11.93
N GLU A 93 0.02 4.43 -11.43
CA GLU A 93 -0.78 5.63 -11.21
C GLU A 93 -0.11 6.59 -10.20
N LYS A 94 0.41 6.03 -9.11
CA LYS A 94 1.16 6.80 -8.11
C LYS A 94 2.55 7.21 -8.60
N TYR A 95 3.13 6.45 -9.53
CA TYR A 95 4.48 6.63 -10.06
C TYR A 95 4.46 6.59 -11.60
N PRO A 96 3.78 7.54 -12.28
CA PRO A 96 3.59 7.51 -13.74
C PRO A 96 4.91 7.53 -14.51
N ASP A 97 5.90 8.28 -14.01
CA ASP A 97 7.22 8.40 -14.61
C ASP A 97 8.22 7.36 -14.05
N GLY A 98 7.72 6.35 -13.32
CA GLY A 98 8.56 5.39 -12.63
C GLY A 98 9.18 5.91 -11.35
N TYR A 99 10.22 5.22 -10.87
CA TYR A 99 10.92 5.60 -9.65
C TYR A 99 12.05 6.58 -9.90
N THR A 100 12.15 7.56 -9.02
CA THR A 100 13.23 8.55 -8.97
C THR A 100 13.84 8.57 -7.56
N GLU A 101 14.97 9.22 -7.38
CA GLU A 101 15.59 9.36 -6.05
C GLU A 101 14.69 10.07 -5.03
N LYS A 102 13.75 10.91 -5.50
CA LYS A 102 12.84 11.66 -4.64
C LYS A 102 11.59 10.90 -4.23
N ASN A 103 11.12 9.97 -5.09
CA ASN A 103 9.86 9.27 -4.88
C ASN A 103 10.02 7.76 -4.62
N PHE A 104 11.24 7.25 -4.53
CA PHE A 104 11.48 5.82 -4.29
C PHE A 104 10.91 5.39 -2.94
N PRO A 105 10.01 4.37 -2.91
CA PRO A 105 9.34 3.99 -1.68
C PRO A 105 10.28 3.26 -0.72
N ASP A 106 10.38 3.76 0.52
CA ASP A 106 11.01 3.01 1.61
C ASP A 106 9.99 2.09 2.27
N LEU A 107 9.91 0.85 1.78
CA LEU A 107 8.99 -0.15 2.31
C LEU A 107 9.35 -0.59 3.73
N GLY A 108 10.61 -0.43 4.14
CA GLY A 108 11.06 -0.69 5.50
C GLY A 108 10.55 0.32 6.53
N GLN A 109 9.97 1.43 6.09
CA GLN A 109 9.31 2.44 6.93
C GLN A 109 7.80 2.55 6.66
N ASN A 110 7.28 1.77 5.72
CA ASN A 110 5.87 1.79 5.36
C ASN A 110 5.08 0.73 6.13
N GLU A 111 4.51 1.14 7.27
CA GLU A 111 3.74 0.23 8.11
C GLU A 111 2.43 -0.23 7.47
N GLU A 112 1.79 0.57 6.61
CA GLU A 112 0.59 0.16 5.85
C GLU A 112 0.93 -0.99 4.90
N TYR A 113 2.07 -0.91 4.22
CA TYR A 113 2.58 -1.99 3.39
C TYR A 113 2.87 -3.27 4.20
N MET A 114 3.49 -3.14 5.36
CA MET A 114 3.78 -4.27 6.26
C MET A 114 2.50 -4.98 6.69
N VAL A 115 1.50 -4.22 7.14
CA VAL A 115 0.18 -4.76 7.52
C VAL A 115 -0.51 -5.44 6.34
N TRP A 116 -0.42 -4.83 5.14
CA TRP A 116 -1.00 -5.41 3.92
C TRP A 116 -0.37 -6.75 3.55
N MET A 117 0.95 -6.84 3.59
CA MET A 117 1.72 -8.05 3.23
C MET A 117 1.51 -9.21 4.20
N ARG A 118 1.03 -8.96 5.42
CA ARG A 118 0.73 -10.03 6.38
C ARG A 118 -0.42 -10.89 5.86
N THR A 119 -0.16 -12.18 5.73
CA THR A 119 -1.17 -13.16 5.27
C THR A 119 -2.31 -13.29 6.28
N ALA A 120 -3.55 -13.24 5.81
CA ALA A 120 -4.72 -13.58 6.61
C ALA A 120 -4.93 -15.10 6.64
N ALA A 121 -5.18 -15.65 7.82
CA ALA A 121 -5.39 -17.09 7.99
C ALA A 121 -6.83 -17.54 7.69
N LEU A 122 -7.80 -16.62 7.72
CA LEU A 122 -9.22 -16.88 7.56
C LEU A 122 -9.80 -16.08 6.39
N PRO A 123 -10.88 -16.57 5.73
CA PRO A 123 -11.52 -15.85 4.63
C PRO A 123 -12.10 -14.49 5.05
N ALA A 124 -12.65 -14.39 6.27
CA ALA A 124 -13.11 -13.14 6.84
C ALA A 124 -11.99 -12.56 7.74
N PHE A 125 -11.45 -11.43 7.36
CA PHE A 125 -10.37 -10.79 8.09
C PHE A 125 -10.49 -9.26 8.01
N SER A 126 -9.81 -8.58 8.94
CA SER A 126 -9.61 -7.13 8.92
C SER A 126 -8.14 -6.81 9.12
N LYS A 127 -7.70 -5.71 8.53
CA LYS A 127 -6.33 -5.19 8.67
C LYS A 127 -6.39 -3.78 9.24
N LEU A 128 -5.53 -3.52 10.23
CA LEU A 128 -5.47 -2.22 10.87
C LEU A 128 -4.85 -1.21 9.90
N SER A 129 -5.60 -0.17 9.56
CA SER A 129 -5.14 0.90 8.67
C SER A 129 -4.65 2.12 9.44
N ARG A 130 -5.38 2.51 10.49
CA ARG A 130 -5.06 3.69 11.30
C ARG A 130 -5.44 3.47 12.76
N ARG A 131 -4.80 4.20 13.66
CA ARG A 131 -5.05 4.14 15.11
C ARG A 131 -4.94 5.51 15.75
N ASN A 132 -5.55 5.66 16.93
CA ASN A 132 -5.30 6.73 17.87
C ASN A 132 -5.30 6.13 19.29
N ASP A 133 -4.16 6.24 19.97
CA ASP A 133 -4.00 5.73 21.34
C ASP A 133 -3.88 6.86 22.36
N VAL A 134 -4.00 8.11 21.92
CA VAL A 134 -3.74 9.29 22.76
C VAL A 134 -5.01 9.89 23.32
N THR A 135 -6.04 10.01 22.49
CA THR A 135 -7.30 10.66 22.86
C THR A 135 -8.48 9.73 22.66
N PRO A 136 -9.39 9.62 23.66
CA PRO A 136 -10.62 8.88 23.48
C PRO A 136 -11.49 9.53 22.41
N MET A 137 -12.23 8.74 21.66
CA MET A 137 -13.21 9.22 20.70
C MET A 137 -14.45 9.73 21.46
N ALA A 138 -14.79 11.00 21.28
CA ALA A 138 -15.98 11.57 21.91
C ALA A 138 -17.27 10.96 21.34
N SER A 139 -18.36 10.97 22.12
CA SER A 139 -19.67 10.56 21.62
C SER A 139 -20.16 11.53 20.54
N GLY A 140 -20.73 11.02 19.45
CA GLY A 140 -21.22 11.86 18.37
C GLY A 140 -21.31 11.15 17.03
N HIS A 141 -21.65 11.90 16.00
CA HIS A 141 -21.66 11.43 14.62
C HIS A 141 -20.34 11.79 13.93
N TYR A 142 -19.76 10.84 13.22
CA TYR A 142 -18.51 11.03 12.51
C TYR A 142 -18.68 10.73 11.02
N GLN A 143 -18.12 11.59 10.19
CA GLN A 143 -18.01 11.40 8.77
C GLN A 143 -16.58 10.92 8.45
N LEU A 144 -16.47 9.78 7.77
CA LEU A 144 -15.21 9.25 7.23
C LEU A 144 -15.19 9.50 5.72
N SER A 145 -14.16 10.17 5.23
CA SER A 145 -13.92 10.36 3.81
C SER A 145 -12.85 9.36 3.33
N ILE A 146 -13.16 8.65 2.26
CA ILE A 146 -12.25 7.72 1.59
C ILE A 146 -12.19 8.12 0.13
N GLU A 147 -11.00 8.44 -0.37
CA GLU A 147 -10.75 8.65 -1.79
C GLU A 147 -10.38 7.30 -2.40
N ASP A 148 -11.35 6.71 -3.09
CA ASP A 148 -11.15 5.46 -3.82
C ASP A 148 -10.53 5.77 -5.20
N ARG A 149 -9.36 5.19 -5.47
CA ARG A 149 -8.63 5.36 -6.72
C ARG A 149 -8.51 4.06 -7.52
N MET A 150 -9.09 2.98 -7.03
CA MET A 150 -8.90 1.66 -7.61
C MET A 150 -9.71 1.40 -8.89
N PHE A 151 -10.79 2.17 -9.13
CA PHE A 151 -11.74 1.92 -10.20
C PHE A 151 -11.60 2.81 -11.45
N GLU A 152 -10.72 3.79 -11.47
CA GLU A 152 -10.60 4.70 -12.63
C GLU A 152 -10.12 4.01 -13.91
N HIS A 153 -9.63 2.77 -13.85
CA HIS A 153 -9.04 2.07 -15.01
C HIS A 153 -9.69 0.72 -15.36
N LEU A 154 -10.79 0.34 -14.73
CA LEU A 154 -11.58 -0.78 -15.24
C LEU A 154 -12.45 -0.29 -16.40
N PRO A 155 -12.28 -0.81 -17.62
CA PRO A 155 -13.21 -0.51 -18.70
C PRO A 155 -14.62 -0.94 -18.24
N PRO A 156 -15.67 -0.17 -18.57
CA PRO A 156 -17.03 -0.52 -18.15
C PRO A 156 -17.34 -1.95 -18.58
N PRO A 157 -18.02 -2.73 -17.74
CA PRO A 157 -18.35 -4.11 -18.06
C PRO A 157 -19.08 -4.13 -19.40
N LYS A 158 -18.52 -4.82 -20.39
CA LYS A 158 -19.20 -5.03 -21.68
C LYS A 158 -20.45 -5.84 -21.36
N CYS A 159 -21.63 -5.22 -21.43
CA CYS A 159 -22.87 -5.94 -21.44
C CYS A 159 -22.84 -6.90 -22.64
N ILE A 160 -22.73 -8.19 -22.35
CA ILE A 160 -22.96 -9.23 -23.35
C ILE A 160 -24.47 -9.28 -23.50
N THR A 161 -24.98 -8.62 -24.54
CA THR A 161 -26.37 -8.82 -25.00
C THR A 161 -26.42 -10.16 -25.71
N SER A 162 -27.05 -11.14 -25.07
CA SER A 162 -27.47 -12.40 -25.68
C SER A 162 -28.61 -12.18 -26.65
#